data_e902cc2c04245d4f8a97b9770fa66282
#
_entry.id   e902cc2c04245d4f8a97b9770fa66282
#
_cell.length_a   1.000
_cell.length_b   1.000
_cell.length_c   1.000
_cell.angle_alpha   90.00
_cell.angle_beta   90.00
_cell.angle_gamma   90.00
#
_symmetry.space_group_name_H-M   'P 1'
#
loop_
_entity.id
_entity.type
_entity.pdbx_description
1 polymer ?
#
loop_
_entity_poly.entity_id
_entity_poly.type
_entity_poly.pdbx_seq_one_letter_code
_entity_poly.pdbx_strand_id
1 'polypeptide(L)'
;GLEKKDVTNAWDNKGDIIIGNDVWIGYEAAILAGVTIGDGAIIGTRAVVTKDVPPYTIVGGVPAKPIKRRFPEETISALLEIQWWNWSEERIARNIGAIQSGNIDQLEQGV
;
A
#
# COMPACT_ATOMS: atom_id res chain seq x y z
N GLY A 1 -5.07 -14.95 17.39
CA GLY A 1 -5.33 -15.44 17.76
C GLY A 1 -5.85 -16.15 18.35
N LEU A 2 -6.14 -16.50 18.56
CA LEU A 2 -6.56 -17.18 19.17
C LEU A 2 -5.90 -18.07 19.37
N GLU A 3 -5.62 -18.43 19.57
CA GLU A 3 -4.92 -19.10 19.77
C GLU A 3 -4.65 -19.83 19.25
N LYS A 4 -4.25 -20.19 18.94
CA LYS A 4 -3.95 -20.82 18.44
C LYS A 4 -3.90 -21.59 18.01
N LYS A 5 -3.92 -22.16 17.71
CA LYS A 5 -3.91 -22.98 17.28
C LYS A 5 -4.37 -24.04 17.14
N ASP A 6 -4.54 -24.15 17.65
CA ASP A 6 -4.93 -25.35 17.66
C ASP A 6 -6.20 -25.40 17.11
N VAL A 7 -6.82 -24.59 17.12
CA VAL A 7 -7.98 -24.46 16.34
C VAL A 7 -7.60 -24.26 14.97
N THR A 8 -7.92 -25.09 14.10
CA THR A 8 -7.49 -24.97 12.74
C THR A 8 -8.70 -24.74 11.90
N ASN A 9 -8.96 -23.52 11.58
CA ASN A 9 -10.03 -23.15 10.68
C ASN A 9 -9.43 -22.69 9.37
N ALA A 10 -10.23 -22.63 8.36
CA ALA A 10 -9.76 -22.17 7.07
C ALA A 10 -9.14 -20.79 7.17
N TRP A 11 -9.75 -19.90 7.95
CA TRP A 11 -9.23 -18.56 8.07
C TRP A 11 -7.96 -18.48 8.92
N ASP A 12 -7.70 -19.48 9.74
CA ASP A 12 -6.45 -19.53 10.50
C ASP A 12 -5.26 -19.72 9.60
N ASN A 13 -5.47 -20.27 8.41
CA ASN A 13 -4.38 -20.59 7.50
C ASN A 13 -4.15 -19.54 6.45
N LYS A 14 -4.84 -18.42 6.55
CA LYS A 14 -4.72 -17.40 5.50
C LYS A 14 -3.54 -16.50 5.67
N GLY A 15 -2.91 -16.56 6.84
CA GLY A 15 -1.69 -15.80 7.04
C GLY A 15 -1.94 -14.38 7.49
N ASP A 16 -0.85 -13.65 7.62
CA ASP A 16 -0.88 -12.30 8.13
C ASP A 16 -1.27 -11.31 7.05
N ILE A 17 -1.80 -10.19 7.49
CA ILE A 17 -1.99 -9.05 6.62
C ILE A 17 -0.65 -8.34 6.52
N ILE A 18 -0.21 -8.09 5.29
CA ILE A 18 1.05 -7.40 5.05
C ILE A 18 0.72 -6.05 4.43
N ILE A 19 1.16 -4.98 5.08
CA ILE A 19 0.89 -3.63 4.60
C ILE A 19 2.21 -2.98 4.26
N GLY A 20 2.33 -2.50 3.03
CA GLY A 20 3.55 -1.87 2.56
C GLY A 20 3.74 -0.47 3.13
N ASN A 21 4.61 0.29 2.49
CA ASN A 21 4.97 1.63 2.92
C ASN A 21 4.01 2.65 2.32
N ASP A 22 3.76 3.74 3.07
CA ASP A 22 2.96 4.86 2.58
C ASP A 22 1.55 4.44 2.15
N VAL A 23 0.95 3.50 2.87
CA VAL A 23 -0.41 3.04 2.57
C VAL A 23 -1.39 3.88 3.37
N TRP A 24 -2.46 4.31 2.71
CA TRP A 24 -3.53 5.05 3.37
C TRP A 24 -4.74 4.16 3.47
N ILE A 25 -5.26 4.01 4.68
CA ILE A 25 -6.42 3.16 4.94
C ILE A 25 -7.55 4.03 5.44
N GLY A 26 -8.62 4.07 4.68
CA GLY A 26 -9.76 4.90 5.00
C GLY A 26 -10.54 4.41 6.20
N TYR A 27 -11.45 5.25 6.65
CA TYR A 27 -12.21 5.02 7.87
C TYR A 27 -13.02 3.73 7.75
N GLU A 28 -12.95 2.92 8.77
CA GLU A 28 -13.71 1.67 8.88
C GLU A 28 -13.49 0.71 7.71
N ALA A 29 -12.34 0.80 7.05
CA ALA A 29 -12.01 -0.21 6.04
C ALA A 29 -11.64 -1.51 6.74
N ALA A 30 -11.94 -2.62 6.09
CA ALA A 30 -11.61 -3.95 6.59
C ALA A 30 -10.69 -4.64 5.60
N ILE A 31 -9.68 -5.32 6.12
CA ILE A 31 -8.73 -6.06 5.29
C ILE A 31 -8.73 -7.50 5.77
N LEU A 32 -8.97 -8.43 4.86
CA LEU A 32 -9.06 -9.83 5.23
C LEU A 32 -7.67 -10.43 5.44
N ALA A 33 -7.64 -11.48 6.26
CA ALA A 33 -6.39 -12.18 6.54
C ALA A 33 -5.73 -12.66 5.25
N GLY A 34 -4.41 -12.60 5.22
CA GLY A 34 -3.63 -13.08 4.09
C GLY A 34 -3.47 -12.11 2.96
N VAL A 35 -4.08 -10.91 3.07
CA VAL A 35 -4.01 -9.91 2.00
C VAL A 35 -2.73 -9.11 2.13
N THR A 36 -2.10 -8.83 1.00
CA THR A 36 -0.94 -7.95 0.92
C THR A 36 -1.36 -6.64 0.26
N ILE A 37 -1.07 -5.53 0.94
CA ILE A 37 -1.35 -4.20 0.42
C ILE A 37 -0.02 -3.60 -0.04
N GLY A 38 0.07 -3.29 -1.32
CA GLY A 38 1.31 -2.78 -1.89
C GLY A 38 1.65 -1.36 -1.45
N ASP A 39 2.91 -1.00 -1.63
CA ASP A 39 3.38 0.34 -1.26
C ASP A 39 2.55 1.42 -1.93
N GLY A 40 2.24 2.45 -1.19
CA GLY A 40 1.55 3.61 -1.74
C GLY A 40 0.08 3.40 -2.08
N ALA A 41 -0.50 2.25 -1.75
CA ALA A 41 -1.89 1.99 -2.04
C ALA A 41 -2.82 2.84 -1.17
N ILE A 42 -4.01 3.07 -1.66
CA ILE A 42 -5.04 3.82 -0.92
C ILE A 42 -6.29 2.94 -0.85
N ILE A 43 -6.74 2.70 0.38
CA ILE A 43 -7.93 1.91 0.62
C ILE A 43 -9.06 2.88 1.00
N GLY A 44 -10.13 2.84 0.23
CA GLY A 44 -11.23 3.78 0.45
C GLY A 44 -11.98 3.52 1.75
N THR A 45 -12.72 4.53 2.19
CA THR A 45 -13.53 4.44 3.40
C THR A 45 -14.50 3.28 3.29
N ARG A 46 -14.55 2.48 4.33
CA ARG A 46 -15.46 1.32 4.47
C ARG A 46 -15.29 0.26 3.40
N ALA A 47 -14.17 0.27 2.69
CA ALA A 47 -13.88 -0.79 1.73
C ALA A 47 -13.62 -2.11 2.46
N VAL A 48 -13.94 -3.20 1.81
CA VAL A 48 -13.64 -4.54 2.34
C VAL A 48 -12.67 -5.19 1.36
N VAL A 49 -11.40 -5.24 1.74
CA VAL A 49 -10.34 -5.71 0.86
C VAL A 49 -10.21 -7.21 1.00
N THR A 50 -10.50 -7.93 -0.06
CA THR A 50 -10.51 -9.39 -0.07
C THR A 50 -9.37 -9.99 -0.87
N LYS A 51 -8.64 -9.18 -1.64
CA LYS A 51 -7.55 -9.62 -2.50
C LYS A 51 -6.38 -8.65 -2.36
N ASP A 52 -5.21 -9.11 -2.76
CA ASP A 52 -4.02 -8.26 -2.72
C ASP A 52 -4.26 -6.99 -3.51
N VAL A 53 -3.67 -5.90 -3.03
CA VAL A 53 -3.77 -4.60 -3.68
C VAL A 53 -2.41 -4.24 -4.27
N PRO A 54 -2.33 -4.02 -5.57
CA PRO A 54 -1.04 -3.66 -6.19
C PRO A 54 -0.55 -2.31 -5.68
N PRO A 55 0.76 -2.05 -5.81
CA PRO A 55 1.32 -0.77 -5.37
C PRO A 55 0.64 0.41 -6.06
N TYR A 56 0.53 1.51 -5.33
CA TYR A 56 0.04 2.79 -5.83
C TYR A 56 -1.32 2.69 -6.52
N THR A 57 -2.15 1.79 -6.03
CA THR A 57 -3.48 1.55 -6.56
C THR A 57 -4.51 1.99 -5.54
N ILE A 58 -5.56 2.64 -6.02
CA ILE A 58 -6.68 3.08 -5.18
C ILE A 58 -7.79 2.05 -5.35
N VAL A 59 -8.23 1.47 -4.24
CA VAL A 59 -9.32 0.50 -4.26
C VAL A 59 -10.45 0.99 -3.37
N GLY A 60 -11.66 0.55 -3.66
CA GLY A 60 -12.82 0.91 -2.84
C GLY A 60 -13.97 -0.04 -3.09
N GLY A 61 -14.94 0.01 -2.20
CA GLY A 61 -16.16 -0.78 -2.32
C GLY A 61 -16.13 -2.06 -1.52
N VAL A 62 -17.22 -2.83 -1.62
CA VAL A 62 -17.42 -4.08 -0.90
C VAL A 62 -17.94 -5.11 -1.90
N PRO A 63 -17.13 -6.06 -2.34
CA PRO A 63 -15.68 -6.17 -2.10
C PRO A 63 -14.91 -5.06 -2.82
N ALA A 64 -13.77 -4.69 -2.26
CA ALA A 64 -12.99 -3.62 -2.82
C ALA A 64 -12.47 -4.01 -4.21
N LYS A 65 -12.52 -3.05 -5.11
CA LYS A 65 -12.02 -3.23 -6.46
C LYS A 65 -11.17 -2.04 -6.84
N PRO A 66 -10.22 -2.20 -7.77
CA PRO A 66 -9.41 -1.08 -8.20
C PRO A 66 -10.28 0.02 -8.81
N ILE A 67 -10.06 1.24 -8.35
CA ILE A 67 -10.69 2.42 -8.94
C ILE A 67 -9.78 2.99 -10.00
N LYS A 68 -8.49 3.19 -9.64
CA LYS A 68 -7.48 3.64 -10.58
C LYS A 68 -6.11 3.52 -9.93
N ARG A 69 -5.06 3.65 -10.72
CA ARG A 69 -3.72 3.79 -10.20
C ARG A 69 -3.45 5.26 -9.92
N ARG A 70 -2.60 5.51 -8.93
CA ARG A 70 -2.24 6.88 -8.57
C ARG A 70 -1.40 7.55 -9.65
N PHE A 71 -0.57 6.76 -10.33
CA PHE A 71 0.40 7.29 -11.30
C PHE A 71 0.50 6.34 -12.48
N PRO A 72 1.09 6.80 -13.59
CA PRO A 72 1.39 5.90 -14.71
C PRO A 72 2.35 4.79 -14.28
N GLU A 73 2.35 3.71 -15.03
CA GLU A 73 3.09 2.52 -14.64
C GLU A 73 4.59 2.80 -14.54
N GLU A 74 5.15 3.58 -15.44
CA GLU A 74 6.58 3.86 -15.36
C GLU A 74 6.94 4.69 -14.14
N THR A 75 6.03 5.57 -13.70
CA THR A 75 6.24 6.33 -12.47
C THR A 75 6.20 5.41 -11.26
N ILE A 76 5.26 4.49 -11.24
CA ILE A 76 5.15 3.53 -10.14
C ILE A 76 6.41 2.69 -10.07
N SER A 77 6.88 2.19 -11.22
CA SER A 77 8.11 1.39 -11.24
C SER A 77 9.29 2.16 -10.71
N ALA A 78 9.40 3.44 -11.09
CA ALA A 78 10.51 4.27 -10.62
C ALA A 78 10.44 4.49 -9.12
N LEU A 79 9.25 4.78 -8.59
CA LEU A 79 9.10 4.99 -7.15
C LEU A 79 9.45 3.74 -6.36
N LEU A 80 9.03 2.58 -6.86
CA LEU A 80 9.34 1.32 -6.18
C LEU A 80 10.84 1.03 -6.20
N GLU A 81 11.51 1.38 -7.28
CA GLU A 81 12.94 1.17 -7.39
C GLU A 81 13.73 2.11 -6.50
N ILE A 82 13.28 3.36 -6.39
CA ILE A 82 13.95 4.37 -5.58
C ILE A 82 13.85 4.06 -4.10
N GLN A 83 12.75 3.49 -3.66
CA GLN A 83 12.52 3.13 -2.25
C GLN A 83 12.75 4.34 -1.34
N TRP A 84 12.05 5.43 -1.65
CA TRP A 84 12.25 6.70 -0.94
C TRP A 84 11.98 6.59 0.56
N TRP A 85 11.18 5.64 0.99
CA TRP A 85 10.90 5.47 2.41
C TRP A 85 12.13 5.06 3.21
N ASN A 86 13.20 4.64 2.54
CA ASN A 86 14.47 4.33 3.20
C ASN A 86 15.39 5.54 3.33
N TRP A 87 14.99 6.68 2.79
CA TRP A 87 15.78 7.91 2.89
C TRP A 87 15.69 8.49 4.28
N SER A 88 16.62 9.40 4.62
CA SER A 88 16.55 10.14 5.88
C SER A 88 15.29 11.00 5.90
N GLU A 89 14.86 11.34 7.12
CA GLU A 89 13.67 12.18 7.27
C GLU A 89 13.86 13.53 6.57
N GLU A 90 15.06 14.08 6.65
CA GLU A 90 15.34 15.36 5.98
C GLU A 90 15.19 15.24 4.48
N ARG A 91 15.70 14.17 3.91
CA ARG A 91 15.64 13.99 2.47
C ARG A 91 14.19 13.77 2.02
N ILE A 92 13.42 13.01 2.79
CA ILE A 92 12.01 12.81 2.48
C ILE A 92 11.29 14.16 2.53
N ALA A 93 11.54 14.95 3.56
CA ALA A 93 10.86 16.24 3.70
C ALA A 93 11.17 17.17 2.52
N ARG A 94 12.43 17.17 2.06
CA ARG A 94 12.79 18.01 0.93
C ARG A 94 12.13 17.57 -0.36
N ASN A 95 11.78 16.32 -0.47
CA ASN A 95 11.25 15.73 -1.69
C ASN A 95 9.77 15.37 -1.61
N ILE A 96 9.10 15.72 -0.50
CA ILE A 96 7.74 15.21 -0.25
C ILE A 96 6.76 15.61 -1.36
N GLY A 97 6.89 16.84 -1.86
CA GLY A 97 6.02 17.29 -2.93
C GLY A 97 6.18 16.46 -4.19
N ALA A 98 7.43 16.19 -4.57
CA ALA A 98 7.72 15.38 -5.75
C ALA A 98 7.25 13.95 -5.55
N ILE A 99 7.42 13.39 -4.35
CA ILE A 99 6.97 12.04 -4.05
C ILE A 99 5.45 11.95 -4.18
N GLN A 100 4.75 12.87 -3.56
CA GLN A 100 3.29 12.83 -3.54
C GLN A 100 2.68 13.08 -4.92
N SER A 101 3.34 13.87 -5.74
CA SER A 101 2.85 14.17 -7.08
C SER A 101 3.35 13.17 -8.13
N GLY A 102 4.28 12.31 -7.75
CA GLY A 102 4.86 11.36 -8.71
C GLY A 102 5.80 12.02 -9.71
N ASN A 103 6.35 13.18 -9.37
CA ASN A 103 7.25 13.88 -10.29
C ASN A 103 8.67 13.37 -10.11
N ILE A 104 8.97 12.29 -10.82
CA ILE A 104 10.26 11.61 -10.68
C ILE A 104 11.43 12.52 -11.03
N ASP A 105 11.22 13.39 -12.00
CA ASP A 105 12.31 14.27 -12.46
C ASP A 105 12.77 15.26 -11.41
N GLN A 106 11.89 15.58 -10.45
CA GLN A 106 12.22 16.51 -9.38
C GLN A 106 12.84 15.83 -8.17
N LEU A 107 12.89 14.50 -8.13
CA LEU A 107 13.44 13.80 -6.99
C LEU A 107 14.95 13.95 -6.99
N GLU A 108 15.50 14.12 -5.77
CA GLU A 108 16.96 14.13 -5.61
C GLU A 108 17.48 12.73 -5.91
N GLN A 109 18.45 12.67 -6.80
CA GLN A 109 19.04 11.41 -7.19
C GLN A 109 20.33 11.17 -6.42
N GLY A 110 20.69 9.91 -6.33
CA GLY A 110 21.95 9.54 -5.76
C GLY A 110 21.91 9.48 -4.26
N VAL A 111 23.00 9.81 -3.65
CA VAL A 111 23.21 9.70 -2.31
C VAL A 111 22.32 9.68 -1.29
#